data_cb74056c45755a9c97924830fe25abf7
#
_entry.id   cb74056c45755a9c97924830fe25abf7
#
_cell.length_a   1.000
_cell.length_b   1.000
_cell.length_c   1.000
_cell.angle_alpha   90.00
_cell.angle_beta   90.00
_cell.angle_gamma   90.00
#
_symmetry.space_group_name_H-M   'P 1'
#
loop_
_entity.id
_entity.type
_entity.pdbx_description
1 polymer ?
#
loop_
_entity_poly.entity_id
_entity_poly.type
_entity_poly.pdbx_seq_one_letter_code
_entity_poly.pdbx_strand_id
1 'polypeptide(L)'
;MTDANARHWYIVQTYSGFERKVAESLRQRVQAYGIGEQVGEILIPTEDVVEMRGGRKVVTPKRFFPGYILVEMEMTDNAWHVVKKIGRAHV
;
A
#
# COMPACT_ATOMS: atom_id res chain seq x y z
N MET A 1 -5.35 -12.89 23.37
CA MET A 1 -4.98 -11.54 23.83
C MET A 1 -4.48 -10.73 22.65
N THR A 2 -5.03 -9.56 22.47
CA THR A 2 -4.64 -8.72 21.36
C THR A 2 -3.33 -8.00 21.69
N ASP A 3 -2.34 -8.17 20.84
CA ASP A 3 -1.07 -7.46 20.96
C ASP A 3 -1.27 -6.04 20.37
N ALA A 4 -1.14 -5.01 21.20
CA ALA A 4 -1.28 -3.63 20.78
C ALA A 4 -0.21 -3.23 19.74
N ASN A 5 0.92 -3.94 19.71
CA ASN A 5 2.01 -3.69 18.78
C ASN A 5 1.95 -4.61 17.56
N ALA A 6 0.90 -5.42 17.42
CA ALA A 6 0.76 -6.28 16.27
C ALA A 6 0.49 -5.45 15.00
N ARG A 7 1.08 -5.89 13.90
CA ARG A 7 0.85 -5.26 12.62
C ARG A 7 -0.45 -5.79 12.02
N HIS A 8 -1.21 -4.88 11.44
CA HIS A 8 -2.43 -5.19 10.73
C HIS A 8 -2.39 -4.54 9.36
N TRP A 9 -3.18 -5.07 8.45
CA TRP A 9 -3.30 -4.50 7.11
C TRP A 9 -4.38 -3.44 7.10
N TYR A 10 -4.06 -2.31 6.48
CA TYR A 10 -4.96 -1.18 6.32
C TYR A 10 -5.08 -0.80 4.87
N ILE A 11 -6.26 -0.38 4.48
CA ILE A 11 -6.52 0.11 3.14
C ILE A 11 -6.33 1.61 3.14
N VAL A 12 -5.46 2.10 2.26
CA VAL A 12 -5.24 3.53 2.07
C VAL A 12 -5.80 3.93 0.72
N GLN A 13 -6.73 4.86 0.72
CA GLN A 13 -7.36 5.34 -0.49
C GLN A 13 -6.49 6.39 -1.16
N THR A 14 -6.32 6.26 -2.48
CA THR A 14 -5.58 7.21 -3.30
C THR A 14 -6.40 7.53 -4.53
N TYR A 15 -5.89 8.42 -5.36
CA TYR A 15 -6.49 8.59 -6.69
C TYR A 15 -6.01 7.48 -7.62
N SER A 16 -6.91 6.97 -8.43
CA SER A 16 -6.59 5.96 -9.43
C SER A 16 -5.48 6.46 -10.36
N GLY A 17 -4.46 5.65 -10.56
CA GLY A 17 -3.29 6.00 -11.34
C GLY A 17 -2.12 6.55 -10.53
N PHE A 18 -2.36 6.93 -9.27
CA PHE A 18 -1.33 7.48 -8.39
C PHE A 18 -0.84 6.51 -7.33
N GLU A 19 -1.25 5.25 -7.41
CA GLU A 19 -0.94 4.25 -6.37
C GLU A 19 0.56 4.08 -6.16
N ARG A 20 1.32 3.94 -7.24
CA ARG A 20 2.77 3.77 -7.16
C ARG A 20 3.44 4.99 -6.54
N LYS A 21 3.03 6.16 -6.98
CA LYS A 21 3.60 7.42 -6.49
C LYS A 21 3.33 7.60 -5.00
N VAL A 22 2.12 7.30 -4.57
CA VAL A 22 1.74 7.38 -3.15
C VAL A 22 2.51 6.35 -2.34
N ALA A 23 2.62 5.12 -2.83
CA ALA A 23 3.37 4.08 -2.14
C ALA A 23 4.85 4.46 -1.96
N GLU A 24 5.47 5.02 -2.99
CA GLU A 24 6.86 5.46 -2.89
C GLU A 24 7.02 6.64 -1.93
N SER A 25 6.11 7.60 -1.98
CA SER A 25 6.12 8.72 -1.04
C SER A 25 5.99 8.24 0.39
N LEU A 26 5.14 7.25 0.61
CA LEU A 26 4.95 6.67 1.94
C LEU A 26 6.23 5.97 2.41
N ARG A 27 6.87 5.19 1.55
CA ARG A 27 8.14 4.53 1.89
C ARG A 27 9.22 5.53 2.28
N GLN A 28 9.32 6.61 1.52
CA GLN A 28 10.31 7.65 1.80
C GLN A 28 10.04 8.33 3.14
N ARG A 29 8.79 8.61 3.45
CA ARG A 29 8.43 9.25 4.71
C ARG A 29 8.62 8.32 5.91
N VAL A 30 8.30 7.06 5.75
CA VAL A 30 8.56 6.04 6.77
C VAL A 30 10.04 6.02 7.12
N GLN A 31 10.89 6.07 6.11
CA GLN A 31 12.33 6.08 6.29
C GLN A 31 12.79 7.39 6.93
N ALA A 32 12.29 8.52 6.46
CA ALA A 32 12.66 9.83 6.95
C ALA A 32 12.28 10.05 8.42
N TYR A 33 11.15 9.51 8.84
CA TYR A 33 10.70 9.66 10.24
C TYR A 33 11.17 8.52 11.15
N GLY A 34 11.90 7.55 10.59
CA GLY A 34 12.45 6.46 11.40
C GLY A 34 11.41 5.50 11.95
N ILE A 35 10.28 5.35 11.29
CA ILE A 35 9.20 4.48 11.74
C ILE A 35 9.13 3.16 10.97
N GLY A 36 10.26 2.74 10.41
CA GLY A 36 10.31 1.49 9.63
C GLY A 36 9.95 0.25 10.42
N GLU A 37 10.11 0.28 11.74
CA GLU A 37 9.70 -0.83 12.60
C GLU A 37 8.19 -0.90 12.76
N GLN A 38 7.49 0.20 12.61
CA GLN A 38 6.05 0.30 12.77
C GLN A 38 5.30 0.03 11.47
N VAL A 39 5.95 0.27 10.33
CA VAL A 39 5.36 0.07 9.02
C VAL A 39 6.10 -1.07 8.33
N GLY A 40 5.37 -2.13 7.99
CA GLY A 40 5.93 -3.28 7.30
C GLY A 40 5.88 -3.11 5.79
N GLU A 41 5.01 -3.88 5.16
CA GLU A 41 4.90 -3.88 3.71
C GLU A 41 3.88 -2.86 3.21
N ILE A 42 4.16 -2.33 2.03
CA ILE A 42 3.25 -1.46 1.29
C ILE A 42 3.04 -2.11 -0.06
N LEU A 43 1.81 -2.51 -0.35
CA LEU A 43 1.47 -3.24 -1.55
C LEU A 43 0.43 -2.50 -2.38
N ILE A 44 0.60 -2.57 -3.69
CA ILE A 44 -0.43 -2.13 -4.63
C ILE A 44 -1.16 -3.39 -5.08
N PRO A 45 -2.47 -3.55 -4.77
CA PRO A 45 -3.18 -4.77 -5.15
C PRO A 45 -3.18 -4.93 -6.66
N THR A 46 -2.57 -6.00 -7.13
CA THR A 46 -2.51 -6.34 -8.54
C THR A 46 -2.84 -7.80 -8.73
N GLU A 47 -3.31 -8.10 -9.93
CA GLU A 47 -3.59 -9.46 -10.34
C GLU A 47 -2.96 -9.68 -11.70
N ASP A 48 -2.33 -10.84 -11.88
CA ASP A 48 -1.76 -11.20 -13.16
C ASP A 48 -2.86 -11.73 -14.07
N VAL A 49 -3.06 -11.03 -15.19
CA VAL A 49 -4.04 -11.41 -16.18
C VAL A 49 -3.33 -12.01 -17.38
N VAL A 50 -3.72 -13.24 -17.76
CA VAL A 50 -3.17 -13.91 -18.93
C VAL A 50 -4.00 -13.52 -20.14
N GLU A 51 -3.36 -12.90 -21.11
CA GLU A 51 -4.00 -12.51 -22.36
C GLU A 51 -3.32 -13.20 -23.55
N MET A 52 -4.10 -13.44 -24.58
CA MET A 52 -3.56 -13.97 -25.84
C MET A 52 -3.36 -12.81 -26.80
N ARG A 53 -2.12 -12.61 -27.21
CA ARG A 53 -1.78 -11.58 -28.20
C ARG A 53 -0.92 -12.19 -29.29
N GLY A 54 -1.41 -12.14 -30.53
CA GLY A 54 -0.67 -12.71 -31.65
C GLY A 54 -0.32 -14.18 -31.49
N GLY A 55 -1.20 -14.97 -30.89
CA GLY A 55 -0.98 -16.38 -30.64
C GLY A 55 -0.07 -16.70 -29.47
N ARG A 56 0.36 -15.70 -28.71
CA ARG A 56 1.23 -15.90 -27.55
C ARG A 56 0.53 -15.52 -26.25
N LYS A 57 0.85 -16.24 -25.19
CA LYS A 57 0.38 -15.90 -23.86
C LYS A 57 1.21 -14.74 -23.33
N VAL A 58 0.52 -13.65 -22.93
CA VAL A 58 1.14 -12.52 -22.30
C VAL A 58 0.55 -12.36 -20.90
N VAL A 59 1.41 -12.32 -19.90
CA VAL A 59 1.00 -12.08 -18.52
C VAL A 59 1.15 -10.59 -18.24
N THR A 60 0.03 -9.93 -17.96
CA THR A 60 0.01 -8.49 -17.70
C THR A 60 -0.51 -8.27 -16.28
N PRO A 61 0.26 -7.58 -15.42
CA PRO A 61 -0.26 -7.22 -14.11
C PRO A 61 -1.30 -6.12 -14.26
N LYS A 62 -2.45 -6.33 -13.65
CA LYS A 62 -3.52 -5.33 -13.61
C LYS A 62 -3.87 -5.04 -12.16
N ARG A 63 -4.18 -3.79 -11.86
CA ARG A 63 -4.58 -3.41 -10.52
C ARG A 63 -5.94 -4.00 -10.19
N PHE A 64 -5.99 -4.67 -9.05
CA PHE A 64 -7.19 -5.34 -8.58
C PHE A 64 -8.23 -4.33 -8.09
N PHE A 65 -7.79 -3.35 -7.31
CA PHE A 65 -8.65 -2.27 -6.83
C PHE A 65 -7.96 -0.93 -7.13
N PRO A 66 -8.27 -0.29 -8.27
CA PRO A 66 -7.68 1.02 -8.57
C PRO A 66 -8.03 2.06 -7.51
N GLY A 67 -7.04 2.85 -7.12
CA GLY A 67 -7.24 3.88 -6.11
C GLY A 67 -7.01 3.43 -4.68
N TYR A 68 -6.44 2.24 -4.48
CA TYR A 68 -6.15 1.73 -3.14
C TYR A 68 -4.75 1.16 -3.06
N ILE A 69 -4.13 1.32 -1.89
CA ILE A 69 -2.91 0.61 -1.54
C ILE A 69 -3.14 -0.09 -0.20
N LEU A 70 -2.39 -1.14 0.04
CA LEU A 70 -2.43 -1.88 1.30
C LEU A 70 -1.16 -1.59 2.08
N VAL A 71 -1.32 -1.26 3.35
CA VAL A 71 -0.21 -0.97 4.24
C VAL A 71 -0.30 -1.85 5.47
N GLU A 72 0.76 -2.59 5.73
CA GLU A 72 0.89 -3.35 6.96
C GLU A 72 1.61 -2.50 7.99
N MET A 73 0.97 -2.19 9.09
CA MET A 73 1.56 -1.33 10.11
C MET A 73 0.98 -1.58 11.49
N GLU A 74 1.74 -1.14 12.50
CA GLU A 74 1.21 -0.98 13.84
C GLU A 74 0.43 0.33 13.91
N MET A 75 -0.75 0.30 14.52
CA MET A 75 -1.56 1.51 14.65
C MET A 75 -1.02 2.35 15.80
N THR A 76 0.03 3.11 15.53
CA THR A 76 0.57 4.10 16.44
C THR A 76 0.20 5.49 15.94
N ASP A 77 0.24 6.48 16.83
CA ASP A 77 -0.05 7.85 16.44
C ASP A 77 0.92 8.35 15.37
N ASN A 78 2.19 7.97 15.48
CA ASN A 78 3.20 8.37 14.50
C ASN A 78 2.95 7.74 13.13
N ALA A 79 2.70 6.43 13.10
CA ALA A 79 2.44 5.73 11.85
C ALA A 79 1.18 6.25 11.17
N TRP A 80 0.10 6.39 11.93
CA TRP A 80 -1.16 6.89 11.42
C TRP A 80 -1.03 8.30 10.86
N HIS A 81 -0.29 9.15 11.57
CA HIS A 81 -0.09 10.54 11.15
C HIS A 81 0.61 10.63 9.80
N VAL A 82 1.63 9.82 9.58
CA VAL A 82 2.36 9.78 8.32
C VAL A 82 1.48 9.26 7.19
N VAL A 83 0.77 8.16 7.42
CA VAL A 83 -0.09 7.55 6.41
C VAL A 83 -1.24 8.48 6.03
N LYS A 84 -1.84 9.12 7.01
CA LYS A 84 -2.95 10.03 6.81
C LYS A 84 -2.57 11.26 5.96
N LYS A 85 -1.35 11.74 6.09
CA LYS A 85 -0.89 12.91 5.33
C LYS A 85 -0.67 12.62 3.85
N ILE A 86 -0.28 11.40 3.52
CA ILE A 86 0.11 11.05 2.15
C ILE A 86 -1.10 10.58 1.34
N GLY A 87 -2.00 9.87 1.97
CA GLY A 87 -3.19 9.36 1.32
C GLY A 87 -4.44 9.67 2.11
N ARG A 88 -5.59 9.37 1.53
CA ARG A 88 -6.85 9.39 2.27
C ARG A 88 -6.99 8.01 2.93
N ALA A 89 -6.55 7.93 4.16
CA ALA A 89 -6.53 6.66 4.86
C ALA A 89 -7.89 6.40 5.53
N HIS A 90 -8.40 5.21 5.30
CA HIS A 90 -9.56 4.69 5.99
C HIS A 90 -9.18 3.39 6.67
N VAL A 91 -9.66 3.25 7.86
CA VAL A 91 -9.47 2.03 8.63
C VAL A 91 -10.62 1.07 8.38
#